data_e5d0678aea6ace37f1c19fb1224dcc89
#
_entry.id   e5d0678aea6ace37f1c19fb1224dcc89
#
_cell.length_a   1.000
_cell.length_b   1.000
_cell.length_c   1.000
_cell.angle_alpha   90.00
_cell.angle_beta   90.00
_cell.angle_gamma   90.00
#
_symmetry.space_group_name_H-M   'P 1'
#
loop_
_entity.id
_entity.type
_entity.pdbx_description
1 polymer ?
#
loop_
_entity_poly.entity_id
_entity_poly.type
_entity_poly.pdbx_seq_one_letter_code
_entity_poly.pdbx_strand_id
1 'polypeptide(L)'
;GADFDPESIQPVGEHFWIGDEFGPWLIEVDADGVVLQVVATNPGGVEYKSPDNQFVSAPAAGAMLAGVNTGRSGGYEGMAQSLDGKTLYPLLEKPFYDEAAAALEMVSDKTVLRVLEFNVDDASWSDKVRYYPLEDASHAIGDFNLIEGTRALIIERDGGEGDDGREKAAAFKRIYLVDLERADDNG
;
A
#
# COMPACT_ATOMS: atom_id res chain seq x y z
N GLY A 1 -20.83 -7.52 -0.04
CA GLY A 1 -19.76 -6.58 -0.25
C GLY A 1 -18.93 -7.00 -1.44
N ALA A 2 -18.06 -6.14 -1.93
CA ALA A 2 -17.05 -6.53 -2.92
C ALA A 2 -16.00 -7.40 -2.22
N ASP A 3 -15.47 -8.39 -2.95
CA ASP A 3 -14.40 -9.25 -2.42
C ASP A 3 -13.03 -8.60 -2.62
N PHE A 4 -12.92 -7.65 -3.56
CA PHE A 4 -11.73 -6.88 -3.91
C PHE A 4 -12.08 -5.41 -4.13
N ASP A 5 -11.11 -4.54 -3.90
CA ASP A 5 -11.12 -3.12 -4.21
C ASP A 5 -9.80 -2.76 -4.92
N PRO A 6 -9.77 -2.85 -6.27
CA PRO A 6 -8.58 -2.58 -7.07
C PRO A 6 -8.23 -1.10 -7.08
N GLU A 7 -7.05 -0.71 -6.58
CA GLU A 7 -6.63 0.70 -6.48
C GLU A 7 -5.34 1.01 -7.26
N SER A 8 -4.50 0.02 -7.51
CA SER A 8 -3.27 0.19 -8.28
C SER A 8 -3.08 -0.91 -9.31
N ILE A 9 -2.39 -0.60 -10.42
CA ILE A 9 -2.16 -1.56 -11.50
C ILE A 9 -0.79 -1.33 -12.15
N GLN A 10 -0.07 -2.44 -12.44
CA GLN A 10 1.19 -2.40 -13.20
C GLN A 10 1.18 -3.46 -14.31
N PRO A 11 1.56 -3.09 -15.55
CA PRO A 11 1.75 -4.05 -16.63
C PRO A 11 3.08 -4.79 -16.45
N VAL A 12 3.06 -6.12 -16.45
CA VAL A 12 4.26 -6.96 -16.35
C VAL A 12 4.24 -8.01 -17.45
N GLY A 13 5.08 -7.84 -18.46
CA GLY A 13 5.05 -8.72 -19.64
C GLY A 13 3.72 -8.62 -20.38
N GLU A 14 3.01 -9.74 -20.51
CA GLU A 14 1.70 -9.82 -21.13
C GLU A 14 0.54 -9.82 -20.13
N HIS A 15 0.85 -9.65 -18.82
CA HIS A 15 -0.11 -9.66 -17.72
C HIS A 15 -0.18 -8.31 -17.02
N PHE A 16 -1.12 -8.20 -16.10
CA PHE A 16 -1.25 -7.06 -15.19
C PHE A 16 -1.26 -7.56 -13.76
N TRP A 17 -0.60 -6.79 -12.89
CA TRP A 17 -0.67 -6.99 -11.46
C TRP A 17 -1.46 -5.84 -10.85
N ILE A 18 -2.43 -6.17 -10.04
CA ILE A 18 -3.35 -5.24 -9.40
C ILE A 18 -3.11 -5.28 -7.90
N GLY A 19 -2.96 -4.11 -7.30
CA GLY A 19 -2.95 -3.97 -5.85
C GLY A 19 -4.37 -3.77 -5.33
N ASP A 20 -4.72 -4.56 -4.33
CA ASP A 20 -6.05 -4.57 -3.72
C ASP A 20 -6.02 -3.90 -2.34
N GLU A 21 -7.08 -3.14 -2.04
CA GLU A 21 -7.21 -2.40 -0.79
C GLU A 21 -7.75 -3.24 0.37
N PHE A 22 -8.59 -4.23 0.08
CA PHE A 22 -9.35 -4.95 1.10
C PHE A 22 -8.61 -6.11 1.74
N GLY A 23 -7.75 -6.81 1.01
CA GLY A 23 -6.99 -7.94 1.53
C GLY A 23 -5.96 -7.56 2.61
N PRO A 24 -4.92 -6.78 2.35
CA PRO A 24 -4.46 -6.42 1.01
C PRO A 24 -3.89 -7.61 0.24
N TRP A 25 -4.13 -7.67 -1.06
CA TRP A 25 -3.64 -8.71 -1.96
C TRP A 25 -2.97 -8.14 -3.20
N LEU A 26 -2.14 -8.97 -3.84
CA LEU A 26 -1.75 -8.77 -5.23
C LEU A 26 -2.53 -9.74 -6.10
N ILE A 27 -3.11 -9.23 -7.18
CA ILE A 27 -3.94 -10.01 -8.10
C ILE A 27 -3.29 -9.96 -9.48
N GLU A 28 -2.92 -11.12 -10.02
CA GLU A 28 -2.44 -11.22 -11.39
C GLU A 28 -3.60 -11.53 -12.33
N VAL A 29 -3.68 -10.78 -13.42
CA VAL A 29 -4.67 -10.98 -14.48
C VAL A 29 -3.99 -11.02 -15.84
N ASP A 30 -4.57 -11.75 -16.79
CA ASP A 30 -4.14 -11.73 -18.19
C ASP A 30 -4.66 -10.48 -18.93
N ALA A 31 -4.34 -10.39 -20.22
CA ALA A 31 -4.75 -9.28 -21.08
C ALA A 31 -6.29 -9.19 -21.27
N ASP A 32 -7.02 -10.26 -21.03
CA ASP A 32 -8.49 -10.30 -21.10
C ASP A 32 -9.15 -10.01 -19.74
N GLY A 33 -8.34 -9.76 -18.69
CA GLY A 33 -8.80 -9.49 -17.33
C GLY A 33 -9.20 -10.74 -16.55
N VAL A 34 -8.80 -11.93 -17.01
CA VAL A 34 -9.03 -13.17 -16.27
C VAL A 34 -8.02 -13.28 -15.14
N VAL A 35 -8.51 -13.50 -13.92
CA VAL A 35 -7.65 -13.69 -12.74
C VAL A 35 -6.87 -15.00 -12.87
N LEU A 36 -5.55 -14.89 -12.84
CA LEU A 36 -4.62 -16.02 -12.89
C LEU A 36 -4.24 -16.47 -11.48
N GLN A 37 -4.00 -15.53 -10.58
CA GLN A 37 -3.74 -15.81 -9.17
C GLN A 37 -4.06 -14.62 -8.26
N VAL A 38 -4.25 -14.94 -6.97
CA VAL A 38 -4.39 -13.96 -5.88
C VAL A 38 -3.35 -14.31 -4.83
N VAL A 39 -2.47 -13.37 -4.52
CA VAL A 39 -1.36 -13.56 -3.58
C VAL A 39 -1.62 -12.78 -2.30
N ALA A 40 -1.71 -13.51 -1.19
CA ALA A 40 -1.83 -12.89 0.13
C ALA A 40 -0.54 -12.15 0.51
N THR A 41 -0.67 -11.03 1.20
CA THR A 41 0.48 -10.24 1.67
C THR A 41 1.05 -10.86 2.94
N ASN A 42 2.30 -11.36 2.85
CA ASN A 42 2.97 -12.00 3.98
C ASN A 42 4.50 -11.81 4.01
N PRO A 43 5.02 -10.58 3.88
CA PRO A 43 6.46 -10.33 3.92
C PRO A 43 7.05 -10.81 5.26
N GLY A 44 8.19 -11.51 5.19
CA GLY A 44 8.84 -12.08 6.38
C GLY A 44 7.98 -13.08 7.17
N GLY A 45 6.94 -13.66 6.54
CA GLY A 45 6.02 -14.60 7.20
C GLY A 45 4.94 -13.94 8.05
N VAL A 46 4.85 -12.61 8.05
CA VAL A 46 3.78 -11.86 8.72
C VAL A 46 2.65 -11.62 7.74
N GLU A 47 1.50 -12.25 7.97
CA GLU A 47 0.32 -12.05 7.14
C GLU A 47 -0.32 -10.68 7.43
N TYR A 48 -0.56 -9.90 6.38
CA TYR A 48 -1.25 -8.61 6.46
C TYR A 48 -2.75 -8.83 6.24
N LYS A 49 -3.56 -8.27 7.13
CA LYS A 49 -5.02 -8.36 7.06
C LYS A 49 -5.67 -7.04 7.39
N SER A 50 -6.60 -6.64 6.55
CA SER A 50 -7.51 -5.51 6.77
C SER A 50 -8.82 -5.99 7.42
N PRO A 51 -9.55 -5.10 8.11
CA PRO A 51 -10.90 -5.39 8.57
C PRO A 51 -11.90 -5.68 7.43
N ASP A 52 -11.58 -5.30 6.20
CA ASP A 52 -12.41 -5.50 5.01
C ASP A 52 -12.12 -6.82 4.29
N ASN A 53 -11.07 -7.52 4.71
CA ASN A 53 -10.73 -8.84 4.18
C ASN A 53 -11.92 -9.80 4.37
N GLN A 54 -12.36 -10.45 3.29
CA GLN A 54 -13.54 -11.35 3.29
C GLN A 54 -13.46 -12.49 4.30
N PHE A 55 -12.27 -12.85 4.75
CA PHE A 55 -12.06 -13.91 5.76
C PHE A 55 -12.01 -13.38 7.19
N VAL A 56 -12.15 -12.08 7.38
CA VAL A 56 -12.19 -11.43 8.70
C VAL A 56 -13.61 -11.09 9.08
N SER A 57 -14.07 -11.59 10.23
CA SER A 57 -15.33 -11.18 10.81
C SER A 57 -15.12 -9.94 11.68
N ALA A 58 -15.20 -8.76 11.06
CA ALA A 58 -15.02 -7.51 11.77
C ALA A 58 -16.35 -7.00 12.37
N PRO A 59 -16.37 -6.54 13.63
CA PRO A 59 -17.46 -5.73 14.12
C PRO A 59 -17.50 -4.40 13.38
N ALA A 60 -18.65 -3.72 13.41
CA ALA A 60 -18.79 -2.38 12.82
C ALA A 60 -17.71 -1.45 13.34
N ALA A 61 -17.24 -0.56 12.46
CA ALA A 61 -16.13 0.37 12.53
C ALA A 61 -15.42 0.61 13.88
N GLY A 62 -14.10 0.56 13.89
CA GLY A 62 -13.23 1.13 14.92
C GLY A 62 -12.61 0.15 15.92
N ALA A 63 -12.90 -1.15 15.85
CA ALA A 63 -12.21 -2.10 16.72
C ALA A 63 -10.97 -2.68 16.01
N MET A 64 -9.81 -2.56 16.61
CA MET A 64 -8.64 -3.37 16.25
C MET A 64 -8.93 -4.82 16.66
N LEU A 65 -8.79 -5.72 15.71
CA LEU A 65 -9.01 -7.16 15.91
C LEU A 65 -7.65 -7.86 15.94
N ALA A 66 -7.56 -8.91 16.75
CA ALA A 66 -6.37 -9.78 16.74
C ALA A 66 -6.12 -10.33 15.34
N GLY A 67 -4.87 -10.22 14.87
CA GLY A 67 -4.47 -10.63 13.52
C GLY A 67 -4.89 -9.68 12.40
N VAL A 68 -5.43 -8.49 12.73
CA VAL A 68 -5.72 -7.42 11.77
C VAL A 68 -4.73 -6.28 12.01
N ASN A 69 -3.89 -6.03 11.04
CA ASN A 69 -2.73 -5.13 11.16
C ASN A 69 -2.64 -4.05 10.09
N THR A 70 -3.57 -4.02 9.15
CA THR A 70 -3.74 -2.90 8.22
C THR A 70 -5.05 -2.16 8.51
N GLY A 71 -5.13 -0.89 8.15
CA GLY A 71 -6.35 -0.09 8.31
C GLY A 71 -7.48 -0.58 7.42
N ARG A 72 -8.71 -0.22 7.78
CA ARG A 72 -9.87 -0.35 6.89
C ARG A 72 -9.65 0.51 5.65
N SER A 73 -9.91 -0.03 4.45
CA SER A 73 -9.59 0.65 3.20
C SER A 73 -8.19 1.29 3.28
N GLY A 74 -7.17 0.46 3.44
CA GLY A 74 -5.81 0.93 3.71
C GLY A 74 -4.75 0.00 3.14
N GLY A 75 -5.13 -0.77 2.10
CA GLY A 75 -4.23 -1.65 1.37
C GLY A 75 -3.40 -0.91 0.32
N TYR A 76 -3.36 -1.42 -0.92
CA TYR A 76 -2.42 -0.97 -1.94
C TYR A 76 -2.99 0.11 -2.87
N GLU A 77 -3.10 1.34 -2.37
CA GLU A 77 -3.48 2.53 -3.15
C GLU A 77 -2.45 2.84 -4.26
N GLY A 78 -1.16 2.64 -3.99
CA GLY A 78 -0.08 2.84 -4.94
C GLY A 78 0.79 1.60 -5.09
N MET A 79 1.27 1.36 -6.31
CA MET A 79 2.21 0.27 -6.58
C MET A 79 3.16 0.67 -7.69
N ALA A 80 4.47 0.69 -7.40
CA ALA A 80 5.49 0.89 -8.41
C ALA A 80 6.04 -0.45 -8.93
N GLN A 81 6.62 -0.41 -10.13
CA GLN A 81 7.29 -1.54 -10.76
C GLN A 81 8.76 -1.20 -11.02
N SER A 82 9.67 -2.16 -10.78
CA SER A 82 11.06 -2.02 -11.21
C SER A 82 11.17 -1.89 -12.73
N LEU A 83 12.18 -1.19 -13.21
CA LEU A 83 12.35 -0.93 -14.66
C LEU A 83 12.56 -2.21 -15.49
N ASP A 84 13.03 -3.28 -14.88
CA ASP A 84 13.17 -4.60 -15.52
C ASP A 84 11.91 -5.47 -15.41
N GLY A 85 10.86 -4.99 -14.76
CA GLY A 85 9.59 -5.68 -14.59
C GLY A 85 9.60 -6.86 -13.61
N LYS A 86 10.67 -7.06 -12.84
CA LYS A 86 10.82 -8.24 -11.97
C LYS A 86 10.36 -8.04 -10.55
N THR A 87 10.23 -6.79 -10.12
CA THR A 87 9.86 -6.45 -8.75
C THR A 87 8.71 -5.47 -8.75
N LEU A 88 7.72 -5.74 -7.93
CA LEU A 88 6.67 -4.80 -7.58
C LEU A 88 6.94 -4.23 -6.19
N TYR A 89 6.58 -2.96 -6.03
CA TYR A 89 6.68 -2.24 -4.77
C TYR A 89 5.29 -1.72 -4.38
N PRO A 90 4.44 -2.56 -3.77
CA PRO A 90 3.15 -2.09 -3.26
C PRO A 90 3.35 -1.17 -2.05
N LEU A 91 2.61 -0.07 -2.01
CA LEU A 91 2.62 0.90 -0.92
C LEU A 91 1.26 0.92 -0.23
N LEU A 92 1.25 0.66 1.07
CA LEU A 92 0.03 0.75 1.87
C LEU A 92 -0.46 2.19 1.97
N GLU A 93 -1.76 2.41 1.86
CA GLU A 93 -2.40 3.72 2.06
C GLU A 93 -2.38 4.17 3.51
N LYS A 94 -2.49 3.21 4.45
CA LYS A 94 -2.56 3.50 5.89
C LYS A 94 -1.43 2.84 6.66
N PRO A 95 -1.06 3.43 7.82
CA PRO A 95 -0.02 2.89 8.68
C PRO A 95 -0.33 1.47 9.13
N PHE A 96 0.71 0.66 9.20
CA PHE A 96 0.64 -0.68 9.79
C PHE A 96 0.43 -0.59 11.30
N TYR A 97 -0.39 -1.48 11.85
CA TYR A 97 -0.59 -1.61 13.28
C TYR A 97 0.30 -2.73 13.85
N ASP A 98 1.21 -2.36 14.72
CA ASP A 98 2.03 -3.32 15.45
C ASP A 98 1.26 -3.82 16.68
N GLU A 99 0.79 -5.07 16.63
CA GLU A 99 0.07 -5.68 17.76
C GLU A 99 0.93 -5.80 19.01
N ALA A 100 2.24 -6.02 18.88
CA ALA A 100 3.14 -6.16 20.02
C ALA A 100 3.34 -4.82 20.74
N ALA A 101 3.42 -3.73 20.00
CA ALA A 101 3.49 -2.38 20.52
C ALA A 101 2.12 -1.80 20.88
N ALA A 102 1.02 -2.43 20.42
CA ALA A 102 -0.35 -1.93 20.49
C ALA A 102 -0.50 -0.51 19.94
N ALA A 103 0.22 -0.20 18.85
CA ALA A 103 0.30 1.13 18.25
C ALA A 103 0.45 1.08 16.74
N LEU A 104 0.12 2.17 16.07
CA LEU A 104 0.50 2.39 14.67
C LEU A 104 2.01 2.56 14.57
N GLU A 105 2.57 2.03 13.50
CA GLU A 105 4.01 2.09 13.25
C GLU A 105 4.49 3.52 13.03
N MET A 106 5.59 3.85 13.67
CA MET A 106 6.25 5.15 13.57
C MET A 106 7.76 4.96 13.45
N VAL A 107 8.40 5.85 12.69
CA VAL A 107 9.87 5.94 12.59
C VAL A 107 10.26 7.38 12.87
N SER A 108 11.21 7.60 13.78
CA SER A 108 11.69 8.95 14.17
C SER A 108 10.56 9.94 14.47
N ASP A 109 9.56 9.51 15.24
CA ASP A 109 8.38 10.29 15.64
C ASP A 109 7.44 10.67 14.49
N LYS A 110 7.60 10.06 13.31
CA LYS A 110 6.70 10.23 12.16
C LYS A 110 5.86 8.98 11.92
N THR A 111 4.62 9.18 11.61
CA THR A 111 3.76 8.13 11.03
C THR A 111 4.31 7.71 9.69
N VAL A 112 4.45 6.41 9.47
CA VAL A 112 5.04 5.86 8.24
C VAL A 112 4.07 4.92 7.53
N LEU A 113 4.22 4.84 6.22
CA LEU A 113 3.58 3.84 5.38
C LEU A 113 4.62 2.83 4.90
N ARG A 114 4.23 1.56 4.81
CA ARG A 114 5.12 0.49 4.36
C ARG A 114 5.13 0.39 2.84
N VAL A 115 6.33 0.44 2.25
CA VAL A 115 6.59 0.00 0.88
C VAL A 115 7.14 -1.42 0.96
N LEU A 116 6.41 -2.37 0.42
CA LEU A 116 6.80 -3.78 0.40
C LEU A 116 7.53 -4.10 -0.90
N GLU A 117 8.11 -5.30 -0.96
CA GLU A 117 8.85 -5.78 -2.13
C GLU A 117 8.38 -7.18 -2.49
N PHE A 118 7.92 -7.34 -3.74
CA PHE A 118 7.39 -8.59 -4.27
C PHE A 118 8.15 -8.99 -5.54
N ASN A 119 8.66 -10.21 -5.57
CA ASN A 119 9.31 -10.78 -6.75
C ASN A 119 8.26 -11.42 -7.65
N VAL A 120 8.17 -10.94 -8.89
CA VAL A 120 7.18 -11.40 -9.87
C VAL A 120 7.50 -12.80 -10.37
N ASP A 121 8.78 -13.09 -10.63
CA ASP A 121 9.20 -14.37 -11.24
C ASP A 121 8.86 -15.57 -10.33
N ASP A 122 9.01 -15.39 -9.01
CA ASP A 122 8.77 -16.42 -8.00
C ASP A 122 7.41 -16.30 -7.32
N ALA A 123 6.65 -15.25 -7.62
CA ALA A 123 5.42 -14.85 -6.93
C ALA A 123 5.59 -14.85 -5.40
N SER A 124 6.68 -14.23 -4.92
CA SER A 124 7.09 -14.30 -3.52
C SER A 124 7.40 -12.93 -2.92
N TRP A 125 7.10 -12.78 -1.63
CA TRP A 125 7.42 -11.59 -0.86
C TRP A 125 8.86 -11.63 -0.36
N SER A 126 9.57 -10.51 -0.51
CA SER A 126 10.78 -10.23 0.23
C SER A 126 10.44 -9.92 1.70
N ASP A 127 11.39 -10.14 2.62
CA ASP A 127 11.29 -9.68 4.01
C ASP A 127 11.67 -8.20 4.17
N LYS A 128 12.10 -7.55 3.09
CA LYS A 128 12.52 -6.16 3.08
C LYS A 128 11.30 -5.23 3.08
N VAL A 129 11.23 -4.38 4.09
CA VAL A 129 10.22 -3.32 4.25
C VAL A 129 10.93 -1.98 4.23
N ARG A 130 10.41 -1.03 3.44
CA ARG A 130 10.83 0.36 3.43
C ARG A 130 9.73 1.23 3.99
N TYR A 131 10.09 2.41 4.47
CA TYR A 131 9.16 3.32 5.12
C TYR A 131 9.07 4.64 4.39
N TYR A 132 7.85 5.07 4.08
CA TYR A 132 7.55 6.40 3.60
C TYR A 132 6.98 7.23 4.75
N PRO A 133 7.70 8.27 5.24
CA PRO A 133 7.21 9.11 6.31
C PRO A 133 6.21 10.13 5.79
N LEU A 134 5.00 10.12 6.34
CA LEU A 134 3.98 11.12 6.04
C LEU A 134 4.35 12.50 6.62
N GLU A 135 3.98 13.59 5.94
CA GLU A 135 4.10 14.93 6.51
C GLU A 135 3.15 15.16 7.69
N ASP A 136 1.94 14.58 7.61
CA ASP A 136 0.94 14.61 8.68
C ASP A 136 0.30 13.23 8.83
N ALA A 137 0.05 12.81 10.07
CA ALA A 137 -0.53 11.49 10.36
C ALA A 137 -1.96 11.29 9.79
N SER A 138 -2.64 12.36 9.41
CA SER A 138 -3.96 12.32 8.78
C SER A 138 -3.92 12.22 7.27
N HIS A 139 -2.72 12.29 6.67
CA HIS A 139 -2.57 12.16 5.23
C HIS A 139 -2.60 10.70 4.80
N ALA A 140 -2.82 10.51 3.51
CA ALA A 140 -2.74 9.25 2.78
C ALA A 140 -1.95 9.46 1.49
N ILE A 141 -1.69 8.38 0.76
CA ILE A 141 -1.11 8.47 -0.59
C ILE A 141 -2.20 8.31 -1.64
N GLY A 142 -1.95 8.73 -2.86
CA GLY A 142 -2.87 8.56 -3.99
C GLY A 142 -2.26 7.80 -5.15
N ASP A 143 -0.93 7.74 -5.26
CA ASP A 143 -0.24 6.96 -6.29
C ASP A 143 1.25 6.86 -6.00
N PHE A 144 1.90 5.85 -6.62
CA PHE A 144 3.32 5.56 -6.46
C PHE A 144 3.90 4.92 -7.71
N ASN A 145 4.90 5.58 -8.33
CA ASN A 145 5.53 5.06 -9.55
C ASN A 145 7.04 5.29 -9.57
N LEU A 146 7.81 4.28 -9.99
CA LEU A 146 9.23 4.45 -10.31
C LEU A 146 9.40 5.26 -11.60
N ILE A 147 10.42 6.13 -11.60
CA ILE A 147 10.77 6.95 -12.77
C ILE A 147 12.17 6.67 -13.31
N GLU A 148 13.13 6.35 -12.44
CA GLU A 148 14.51 6.07 -12.84
C GLU A 148 15.26 5.33 -11.72
N GLY A 149 15.87 4.19 -12.02
CA GLY A 149 16.64 3.41 -11.03
C GLY A 149 15.80 3.08 -9.80
N THR A 150 16.15 3.63 -8.65
CA THR A 150 15.43 3.51 -7.38
C THR A 150 14.58 4.75 -7.03
N ARG A 151 14.57 5.75 -7.93
CA ARG A 151 13.84 7.01 -7.72
C ARG A 151 12.38 6.85 -8.14
N ALA A 152 11.48 7.31 -7.29
CA ALA A 152 10.06 7.22 -7.49
C ALA A 152 9.33 8.53 -7.17
N LEU A 153 8.12 8.66 -7.69
CA LEU A 153 7.18 9.70 -7.32
C LEU A 153 6.07 9.12 -6.46
N ILE A 154 5.74 9.81 -5.39
CA ILE A 154 4.59 9.50 -4.51
C ILE A 154 3.70 10.73 -4.45
N ILE A 155 2.40 10.54 -4.59
CA ILE A 155 1.39 11.57 -4.34
C ILE A 155 0.95 11.42 -2.88
N GLU A 156 1.22 12.43 -2.06
CA GLU A 156 0.67 12.53 -0.70
C GLU A 156 -0.48 13.53 -0.66
N ARG A 157 -1.56 13.18 0.00
CA ARG A 157 -2.80 13.94 0.02
C ARG A 157 -3.46 13.98 1.40
N ASP A 158 -4.20 15.06 1.68
CA ASP A 158 -5.22 15.09 2.72
C ASP A 158 -6.50 14.39 2.25
N GLY A 159 -7.47 14.24 3.15
CA GLY A 159 -8.78 13.67 2.85
C GLY A 159 -9.78 14.64 2.20
N GLY A 160 -9.33 15.82 1.73
CA GLY A 160 -10.19 16.77 1.03
C GLY A 160 -10.16 16.50 -0.48
N GLU A 161 -11.34 16.52 -1.15
CA GLU A 161 -11.44 16.13 -2.58
C GLU A 161 -11.79 17.30 -3.50
N GLY A 162 -12.11 18.45 -2.95
CA GLY A 162 -12.46 19.62 -3.73
C GLY A 162 -13.30 20.61 -2.94
N ASP A 163 -13.85 21.62 -3.63
CA ASP A 163 -14.75 22.59 -3.05
C ASP A 163 -16.00 22.68 -3.93
N ASP A 164 -16.87 21.70 -3.82
CA ASP A 164 -18.23 21.76 -4.40
C ASP A 164 -19.28 22.19 -3.37
N GLY A 165 -18.84 22.60 -2.18
CA GLY A 165 -19.69 22.98 -1.04
C GLY A 165 -20.31 21.82 -0.29
N ARG A 166 -19.99 20.57 -0.64
CA ARG A 166 -20.48 19.34 0.00
C ARG A 166 -19.39 18.59 0.75
N GLU A 167 -18.15 18.76 0.34
CA GLU A 167 -17.00 18.02 0.85
C GLU A 167 -15.95 18.98 1.43
N LYS A 168 -15.04 18.43 2.20
CA LYS A 168 -13.92 19.18 2.75
C LYS A 168 -13.03 19.64 1.60
N ALA A 169 -12.75 20.94 1.53
CA ALA A 169 -11.82 21.50 0.55
C ALA A 169 -10.45 20.84 0.65
N ALA A 170 -9.87 20.50 -0.49
CA ALA A 170 -8.50 20.00 -0.57
C ALA A 170 -7.53 21.10 -0.13
N ALA A 171 -6.73 20.83 0.89
CA ALA A 171 -5.73 21.74 1.44
C ALA A 171 -4.30 21.27 1.17
N PHE A 172 -4.12 19.96 0.98
CA PHE A 172 -2.80 19.35 0.78
C PHE A 172 -2.84 18.30 -0.33
N LYS A 173 -2.13 18.58 -1.42
CA LYS A 173 -1.86 17.64 -2.51
C LYS A 173 -0.43 17.91 -2.98
N ARG A 174 0.49 16.97 -2.79
CA ARG A 174 1.89 17.11 -3.17
C ARG A 174 2.44 15.87 -3.85
N ILE A 175 3.42 16.09 -4.70
CA ILE A 175 4.21 15.02 -5.33
C ILE A 175 5.61 15.07 -4.73
N TYR A 176 6.05 13.95 -4.18
CA TYR A 176 7.38 13.79 -3.63
C TYR A 176 8.25 12.92 -4.52
N LEU A 177 9.49 13.35 -4.70
CA LEU A 177 10.53 12.52 -5.27
C LEU A 177 11.22 11.79 -4.13
N VAL A 178 11.16 10.48 -4.14
CA VAL A 178 11.77 9.60 -3.13
C VAL A 178 12.81 8.68 -3.78
N ASP A 179 13.73 8.15 -2.98
CA ASP A 179 14.70 7.15 -3.39
C ASP A 179 14.57 5.91 -2.50
N LEU A 180 14.19 4.77 -3.07
CA LEU A 180 13.91 3.55 -2.34
C LEU A 180 15.14 2.90 -1.69
N GLU A 181 16.35 3.26 -2.12
CA GLU A 181 17.60 2.72 -1.56
C GLU A 181 18.30 3.71 -0.63
N ARG A 182 17.81 4.93 -0.55
CA ARG A 182 18.38 5.96 0.31
C ARG A 182 17.57 6.06 1.60
N ALA A 183 18.13 5.54 2.70
CA ALA A 183 17.66 5.94 4.01
C ALA A 183 17.99 7.43 4.22
N ASP A 184 17.03 8.19 4.74
CA ASP A 184 17.37 9.54 5.22
C ASP A 184 18.36 9.42 6.37
N ASP A 185 19.39 10.28 6.40
CA ASP A 185 20.45 10.30 7.43
C ASP A 185 19.92 10.61 8.86
N ASN A 186 18.61 10.65 9.02
CA ASN A 186 17.90 10.94 10.27
C ASN A 186 17.05 9.77 10.80
N GLY A 187 17.18 8.57 10.24
CA GLY A 187 16.43 7.39 10.66
C GLY A 187 17.31 6.28 11.19
#